data_d27ef78196c663fb46ab2438eeac23b9
#
_entry.id   d27ef78196c663fb46ab2438eeac23b9
#
_cell.length_a   1.000
_cell.length_b   1.000
_cell.length_c   1.000
_cell.angle_alpha   90.00
_cell.angle_beta   90.00
_cell.angle_gamma   90.00
#
_symmetry.space_group_name_H-M   'P 1'
#
loop_
_entity.id
_entity.type
_entity.pdbx_description
1 polymer ?
#
loop_
_entity_poly.entity_id
_entity_poly.type
_entity_poly.pdbx_seq_one_letter_code
_entity_poly.pdbx_strand_id
1 'polypeptide(L)'
;SFVQLWGDHGQEALENAHVCLINATATGTEILKNLVLPGSWEMLHDGDSHQSHHPTTCLIPRSNRAQAATELLQELNGDVSGNFVEENPDKLLDNDPEFFHRFTIVIGVQLPESTCLRLGSVLWNASVPFLICKTYGLIGYMRLVVQEHTVIESHPDNALEDLRLDQPFEEFKNHTNSYDLDSMDKKDHSHTPWIIIVAKYLEKWLSEHNDQLPKNYKEKEAFRQTIREGIIKTDGGVPEDEENFEEAIKNVNTALNLTKIPSSIENLFNSEQCNSITSQSSPFWVMLRAVKEFVHDEGKGSLPVRGTIPDMIADSQKFINLQNVYREKAMQDAAAVSKHVECLLRSVGKPPESISEKDIKLFCKNASFLRVVRCRSLAEEYSVDSVNKDEIASYMDNPDSEMVFYLMLRAVDRFYQQHSRYPGVYNYQVEEDINKLKVCVNSLLQEYSLILACPLYCFFYCKYVKTPHSFSAQEAIKIISHQFVPFNNTFIYNAMSQTSATFQL
;
A
#
# COMPACT_ATOMS: atom_id res chain seq x y z
N SER A 1 10.24 -18.91 3.63
CA SER A 1 11.02 -17.76 4.13
C SER A 1 10.18 -16.49 3.98
N PHE A 2 10.05 -15.70 5.03
CA PHE A 2 9.27 -14.43 5.01
C PHE A 2 9.89 -13.39 4.05
N VAL A 3 11.19 -13.48 3.79
CA VAL A 3 11.90 -12.68 2.77
C VAL A 3 11.28 -12.85 1.37
N GLN A 4 10.67 -14.00 1.07
CA GLN A 4 9.96 -14.21 -0.19
C GLN A 4 8.65 -13.40 -0.30
N LEU A 5 8.04 -13.02 0.84
CA LEU A 5 6.78 -12.29 0.87
C LEU A 5 6.99 -10.78 0.80
N TRP A 6 7.94 -10.26 1.58
CA TRP A 6 8.16 -8.80 1.74
C TRP A 6 9.41 -8.28 1.04
N GLY A 7 10.26 -9.18 0.51
CA GLY A 7 11.60 -8.85 0.01
C GLY A 7 12.53 -8.38 1.14
N ASP A 8 13.80 -8.17 0.80
CA ASP A 8 14.81 -7.73 1.78
C ASP A 8 14.47 -6.36 2.40
N HIS A 9 13.96 -5.44 1.59
CA HIS A 9 13.61 -4.08 2.05
C HIS A 9 12.44 -4.08 3.05
N GLY A 10 11.37 -4.81 2.75
CA GLY A 10 10.22 -4.90 3.66
C GLY A 10 10.56 -5.67 4.94
N GLN A 11 11.40 -6.69 4.86
CA GLN A 11 11.87 -7.43 6.02
C GLN A 11 12.74 -6.54 6.93
N GLU A 12 13.68 -5.79 6.36
CA GLU A 12 14.52 -4.82 7.08
C GLU A 12 13.68 -3.73 7.77
N ALA A 13 12.64 -3.23 7.10
CA ALA A 13 11.72 -2.25 7.68
C ALA A 13 10.95 -2.84 8.87
N LEU A 14 10.50 -4.10 8.76
CA LEU A 14 9.83 -4.80 9.85
C LEU A 14 10.78 -5.07 11.03
N GLU A 15 12.03 -5.47 10.78
CA GLU A 15 13.05 -5.72 11.80
C GLU A 15 13.45 -4.44 12.58
N ASN A 16 13.37 -3.28 11.96
CA ASN A 16 13.69 -1.99 12.59
C ASN A 16 12.46 -1.25 13.14
N ALA A 17 11.27 -1.85 13.08
CA ALA A 17 10.05 -1.18 13.52
C ALA A 17 9.88 -1.19 15.04
N HIS A 18 9.40 -0.08 15.58
CA HIS A 18 9.01 0.08 16.96
C HIS A 18 7.50 0.23 17.05
N VAL A 19 6.79 -0.79 17.53
CA VAL A 19 5.33 -0.79 17.61
C VAL A 19 4.86 -0.56 19.04
N CYS A 20 3.97 0.40 19.24
CA CYS A 20 3.31 0.62 20.52
C CYS A 20 1.85 0.14 20.44
N LEU A 21 1.46 -0.79 21.30
CA LEU A 21 0.05 -1.14 21.48
C LEU A 21 -0.48 -0.55 22.80
N ILE A 22 -1.55 0.22 22.69
CA ILE A 22 -2.26 0.77 23.85
C ILE A 22 -3.51 -0.05 24.10
N ASN A 23 -3.63 -0.59 25.31
CA ASN A 23 -4.70 -1.43 25.81
C ASN A 23 -4.63 -2.89 25.29
N ALA A 24 -3.96 -3.76 26.06
CA ALA A 24 -3.80 -5.20 25.82
C ALA A 24 -5.13 -5.97 26.02
N THR A 25 -6.09 -5.73 25.13
CA THR A 25 -7.33 -6.53 25.01
C THR A 25 -7.06 -7.81 24.22
N ALA A 26 -8.03 -8.72 24.17
CA ALA A 26 -7.94 -9.90 23.29
C ALA A 26 -7.69 -9.52 21.83
N THR A 27 -8.34 -8.45 21.34
CA THR A 27 -8.10 -7.89 20.00
C THR A 27 -6.66 -7.37 19.86
N GLY A 28 -6.19 -6.60 20.83
CA GLY A 28 -4.84 -6.02 20.80
C GLY A 28 -3.74 -7.07 20.84
N THR A 29 -3.88 -8.09 21.71
CA THR A 29 -2.90 -9.18 21.78
C THR A 29 -2.88 -10.05 20.52
N GLU A 30 -4.02 -10.28 19.88
CA GLU A 30 -4.07 -10.98 18.59
C GLU A 30 -3.46 -10.17 17.45
N ILE A 31 -3.63 -8.83 17.46
CA ILE A 31 -2.93 -7.95 16.50
C ILE A 31 -1.42 -8.11 16.67
N LEU A 32 -0.91 -7.97 17.91
CA LEU A 32 0.52 -8.13 18.16
C LEU A 32 1.03 -9.51 17.82
N LYS A 33 0.29 -10.57 18.15
CA LYS A 33 0.66 -11.94 17.77
C LYS A 33 0.90 -12.04 16.25
N ASN A 34 0.00 -11.50 15.45
CA ASN A 34 0.14 -11.51 13.99
C ASN A 34 1.28 -10.62 13.48
N LEU A 35 1.74 -9.65 14.26
CA LEU A 35 2.91 -8.84 13.95
C LEU A 35 4.21 -9.51 14.42
N VAL A 36 4.19 -10.21 15.54
CA VAL A 36 5.34 -10.91 16.13
C VAL A 36 5.73 -12.17 15.35
N LEU A 37 4.74 -12.93 14.86
CA LEU A 37 4.98 -14.20 14.16
C LEU A 37 5.77 -14.07 12.84
N PRO A 38 5.53 -13.07 11.95
CA PRO A 38 6.27 -12.92 10.70
C PRO A 38 7.60 -12.20 10.81
N GLY A 39 7.93 -11.58 11.96
CA GLY A 39 9.13 -10.77 12.13
C GLY A 39 10.07 -11.30 13.19
N SER A 40 11.36 -11.20 12.96
CA SER A 40 12.35 -11.09 14.04
C SER A 40 12.28 -9.66 14.55
N TRP A 41 11.57 -9.47 15.65
CA TRP A 41 11.36 -8.17 16.29
C TRP A 41 12.19 -8.11 17.56
N GLU A 42 12.97 -7.08 17.72
CA GLU A 42 13.76 -6.90 18.91
C GLU A 42 13.28 -5.73 19.75
N MET A 43 13.50 -5.79 21.04
CA MET A 43 13.00 -4.87 22.05
C MET A 43 14.09 -4.21 22.87
N LEU A 44 13.90 -2.96 23.30
CA LEU A 44 14.84 -2.25 24.17
C LEU A 44 14.86 -2.79 25.60
N HIS A 45 16.04 -3.12 26.05
CA HIS A 45 16.38 -3.21 27.46
C HIS A 45 17.12 -1.92 27.86
N ASP A 46 16.62 -1.20 28.86
CA ASP A 46 17.30 -0.05 29.44
C ASP A 46 18.41 -0.57 30.36
N GLY A 47 19.65 -0.48 29.91
CA GLY A 47 20.82 -0.89 30.68
C GLY A 47 22.06 -1.04 29.82
N ASP A 48 22.82 0.04 29.66
CA ASP A 48 24.23 0.15 29.25
C ASP A 48 24.81 -0.78 28.18
N SER A 49 25.19 -0.13 27.04
CA SER A 49 26.29 -0.47 26.15
C SER A 49 26.21 -1.80 25.43
N HIS A 50 25.72 -1.79 24.23
CA HIS A 50 26.32 -2.18 22.96
C HIS A 50 25.29 -2.03 21.84
N GLN A 51 25.71 -1.37 20.78
CA GLN A 51 24.91 -1.16 19.56
C GLN A 51 24.47 -2.50 18.95
N SER A 52 23.23 -2.86 19.16
CA SER A 52 22.48 -3.81 18.34
C SER A 52 21.14 -3.15 18.05
N HIS A 53 20.84 -2.97 16.77
CA HIS A 53 19.58 -2.39 16.31
C HIS A 53 18.51 -3.48 16.40
N HIS A 54 17.58 -3.31 17.33
CA HIS A 54 16.54 -4.30 17.59
C HIS A 54 15.16 -3.63 17.68
N PRO A 55 14.08 -4.14 17.03
CA PRO A 55 12.76 -3.54 17.06
C PRO A 55 12.06 -3.68 18.42
N THR A 56 11.24 -2.71 18.78
CA THR A 56 10.61 -2.63 20.12
C THR A 56 9.10 -2.62 20.02
N THR A 57 8.44 -3.48 20.80
CA THR A 57 6.99 -3.42 21.03
C THR A 57 6.72 -2.98 22.46
N CYS A 58 5.86 -1.97 22.65
CA CYS A 58 5.48 -1.48 23.96
C CYS A 58 3.99 -1.71 24.22
N LEU A 59 3.65 -2.33 25.34
CA LEU A 59 2.29 -2.57 25.80
C LEU A 59 1.94 -1.63 26.93
N ILE A 60 0.91 -0.82 26.75
CA ILE A 60 0.39 0.09 27.77
C ILE A 60 -0.97 -0.41 28.24
N PRO A 61 -1.14 -0.89 29.49
CA PRO A 61 -2.39 -1.43 29.97
C PRO A 61 -3.00 -0.67 31.14
N ARG A 62 -4.21 -1.06 31.48
CA ARG A 62 -4.86 -0.71 32.76
C ARG A 62 -4.61 -1.67 33.92
N SER A 63 -3.73 -2.68 33.79
CA SER A 63 -3.44 -3.69 34.85
C SER A 63 -2.36 -4.67 34.39
N ASN A 64 -1.93 -5.60 35.25
CA ASN A 64 -0.95 -6.70 35.02
C ASN A 64 -1.13 -7.51 33.71
N ARG A 65 -2.15 -7.20 32.91
CA ARG A 65 -2.40 -7.85 31.62
C ARG A 65 -1.31 -7.58 30.58
N ALA A 66 -0.63 -6.43 30.62
CA ALA A 66 0.42 -6.15 29.65
C ALA A 66 1.66 -6.98 29.93
N GLN A 67 2.06 -7.09 31.19
CA GLN A 67 3.17 -7.95 31.57
C GLN A 67 2.90 -9.38 31.07
N ALA A 68 1.75 -9.95 31.43
CA ALA A 68 1.40 -11.31 31.02
C ALA A 68 1.33 -11.45 29.48
N ALA A 69 0.78 -10.45 28.78
CA ALA A 69 0.72 -10.47 27.31
C ALA A 69 2.12 -10.37 26.69
N THR A 70 2.99 -9.53 27.25
CA THR A 70 4.38 -9.40 26.79
C THR A 70 5.14 -10.71 26.96
N GLU A 71 5.08 -11.32 28.15
CA GLU A 71 5.73 -12.61 28.42
C GLU A 71 5.25 -13.71 27.47
N LEU A 72 3.93 -13.85 27.26
CA LEU A 72 3.36 -14.84 26.35
C LEU A 72 3.70 -14.59 24.88
N LEU A 73 3.79 -13.34 24.45
CA LEU A 73 4.18 -13.00 23.09
C LEU A 73 5.68 -13.24 22.85
N GLN A 74 6.52 -13.01 23.83
CA GLN A 74 7.95 -13.34 23.76
C GLN A 74 8.20 -14.84 23.64
N GLU A 75 7.35 -15.68 24.26
CA GLU A 75 7.44 -17.14 24.11
C GLU A 75 7.16 -17.60 22.66
N LEU A 76 6.37 -16.83 21.88
CA LEU A 76 6.05 -17.16 20.49
C LEU A 76 7.20 -16.91 19.51
N ASN A 77 8.05 -15.92 19.83
CA ASN A 77 9.22 -15.60 19.02
C ASN A 77 10.32 -15.04 19.92
N GLY A 78 11.36 -15.83 20.13
CA GLY A 78 12.48 -15.48 21.02
C GLY A 78 13.37 -14.35 20.49
N ASP A 79 13.26 -14.02 19.20
CA ASP A 79 13.98 -12.93 18.55
C ASP A 79 13.27 -11.58 18.74
N VAL A 80 12.10 -11.59 19.39
CA VAL A 80 11.31 -10.40 19.72
C VAL A 80 11.50 -10.09 21.19
N SER A 81 11.88 -8.87 21.53
CA SER A 81 11.88 -8.43 22.91
C SER A 81 10.67 -7.52 23.22
N GLY A 82 9.96 -7.58 24.38
CA GLY A 82 8.76 -6.84 24.80
C GLY A 82 8.96 -6.03 26.07
N ASN A 83 8.58 -4.77 26.01
CA ASN A 83 8.46 -3.94 27.20
C ASN A 83 6.99 -3.65 27.48
N PHE A 84 6.67 -3.42 28.74
CA PHE A 84 5.37 -2.94 29.14
C PHE A 84 5.48 -1.72 30.04
N VAL A 85 4.50 -0.84 29.96
CA VAL A 85 4.39 0.35 30.79
C VAL A 85 3.08 0.30 31.56
N GLU A 86 3.14 0.26 32.88
CA GLU A 86 1.97 0.23 33.75
C GLU A 86 1.45 1.65 34.06
N GLU A 87 1.23 2.45 33.02
CA GLU A 87 0.72 3.81 33.19
C GLU A 87 -0.55 4.01 32.36
N ASN A 88 -1.39 4.91 32.79
CA ASN A 88 -2.55 5.32 32.01
C ASN A 88 -2.10 6.17 30.81
N PRO A 89 -2.54 5.88 29.58
CA PRO A 89 -2.13 6.66 28.41
C PRO A 89 -2.43 8.16 28.53
N ASP A 90 -3.51 8.55 29.21
CA ASP A 90 -3.81 9.97 29.45
C ASP A 90 -2.80 10.63 30.40
N LYS A 91 -2.32 9.90 31.41
CA LYS A 91 -1.26 10.41 32.29
C LYS A 91 0.09 10.50 31.59
N LEU A 92 0.42 9.54 30.70
CA LEU A 92 1.61 9.65 29.85
C LEU A 92 1.53 10.88 28.95
N LEU A 93 0.38 11.14 28.34
CA LEU A 93 0.17 12.34 27.53
C LEU A 93 0.30 13.64 28.33
N ASP A 94 -0.04 13.63 29.64
CA ASP A 94 0.11 14.79 30.52
C ASP A 94 1.57 15.01 30.96
N ASN A 95 2.30 13.95 31.23
CA ASN A 95 3.62 13.99 31.82
C ASN A 95 4.77 13.92 30.82
N ASP A 96 4.63 13.12 29.77
CA ASP A 96 5.65 12.86 28.74
C ASP A 96 5.00 12.55 27.39
N PRO A 97 4.44 13.55 26.68
CA PRO A 97 3.82 13.34 25.37
C PRO A 97 4.84 12.88 24.31
N GLU A 98 6.13 13.20 24.48
CA GLU A 98 7.21 12.80 23.56
C GLU A 98 7.50 11.30 23.62
N PHE A 99 7.06 10.62 24.67
CA PHE A 99 7.15 9.16 24.79
C PHE A 99 6.70 8.44 23.52
N PHE A 100 5.63 8.93 22.86
CA PHE A 100 5.04 8.30 21.69
C PHE A 100 5.79 8.59 20.40
N HIS A 101 6.69 9.57 20.34
CA HIS A 101 7.41 9.98 19.14
C HIS A 101 8.45 8.96 18.66
N ARG A 102 8.87 8.06 19.53
CA ARG A 102 9.88 7.03 19.23
C ARG A 102 9.35 5.81 18.48
N PHE A 103 8.03 5.70 18.32
CA PHE A 103 7.42 4.54 17.69
C PHE A 103 7.23 4.74 16.19
N THR A 104 7.42 3.66 15.42
CA THR A 104 7.12 3.62 13.98
C THR A 104 5.62 3.67 13.73
N ILE A 105 4.83 3.06 14.61
CA ILE A 105 3.36 3.08 14.59
C ILE A 105 2.82 2.91 16.01
N VAL A 106 1.73 3.59 16.31
CA VAL A 106 0.97 3.41 17.54
C VAL A 106 -0.38 2.80 17.21
N ILE A 107 -0.76 1.74 17.92
CA ILE A 107 -2.05 1.03 17.76
C ILE A 107 -2.86 1.20 19.02
N GLY A 108 -3.99 1.88 18.94
CA GLY A 108 -4.90 2.11 20.06
C GLY A 108 -6.14 1.21 19.96
N VAL A 109 -6.35 0.33 20.95
CA VAL A 109 -7.47 -0.61 20.93
C VAL A 109 -8.47 -0.28 22.01
N GLN A 110 -9.74 -0.11 21.64
CA GLN A 110 -10.86 0.19 22.57
C GLN A 110 -10.57 1.41 23.44
N LEU A 111 -9.99 2.46 22.89
CA LEU A 111 -9.72 3.70 23.62
C LEU A 111 -10.96 4.62 23.61
N PRO A 112 -11.21 5.38 24.67
CA PRO A 112 -12.20 6.45 24.68
C PRO A 112 -11.89 7.51 23.61
N GLU A 113 -12.93 8.14 23.08
CA GLU A 113 -12.79 9.21 22.06
C GLU A 113 -11.86 10.34 22.52
N SER A 114 -12.00 10.78 23.77
CA SER A 114 -11.13 11.82 24.35
C SER A 114 -9.65 11.44 24.30
N THR A 115 -9.31 10.23 24.68
CA THR A 115 -7.93 9.72 24.61
C THR A 115 -7.46 9.60 23.16
N CYS A 116 -8.32 9.12 22.24
CA CYS A 116 -8.00 9.06 20.81
C CYS A 116 -7.72 10.44 20.21
N LEU A 117 -8.50 11.46 20.57
CA LEU A 117 -8.31 12.84 20.09
C LEU A 117 -6.99 13.43 20.60
N ARG A 118 -6.70 13.27 21.88
CA ARG A 118 -5.45 13.78 22.50
C ARG A 118 -4.22 13.08 21.87
N LEU A 119 -4.24 11.77 21.84
CA LEU A 119 -3.16 10.96 21.28
C LEU A 119 -3.01 11.21 19.77
N GLY A 120 -4.14 11.26 19.04
CA GLY A 120 -4.15 11.58 17.62
C GLY A 120 -3.53 12.94 17.32
N SER A 121 -3.76 13.95 18.15
CA SER A 121 -3.12 15.27 18.00
C SER A 121 -1.61 15.22 18.20
N VAL A 122 -1.14 14.54 19.25
CA VAL A 122 0.30 14.39 19.53
C VAL A 122 1.01 13.63 18.41
N LEU A 123 0.47 12.48 18.00
CA LEU A 123 1.03 11.65 16.94
C LEU A 123 0.98 12.32 15.57
N TRP A 124 -0.10 13.07 15.27
CA TRP A 124 -0.20 13.87 14.06
C TRP A 124 0.93 14.88 13.94
N ASN A 125 1.17 15.63 14.99
CA ASN A 125 2.25 16.64 15.03
C ASN A 125 3.65 16.01 14.94
N ALA A 126 3.81 14.78 15.45
CA ALA A 126 5.05 14.03 15.37
C ALA A 126 5.20 13.23 14.07
N SER A 127 4.19 13.26 13.18
CA SER A 127 4.14 12.44 11.96
C SER A 127 4.26 10.92 12.22
N VAL A 128 3.79 10.46 13.38
CA VAL A 128 3.73 9.05 13.75
C VAL A 128 2.37 8.49 13.36
N PRO A 129 2.30 7.43 12.54
CA PRO A 129 1.05 6.78 12.18
C PRO A 129 0.31 6.24 13.41
N PHE A 130 -1.01 6.46 13.44
CA PHE A 130 -1.87 5.98 14.51
C PHE A 130 -3.00 5.12 13.92
N LEU A 131 -3.07 3.86 14.35
CA LEU A 131 -4.13 2.94 13.97
C LEU A 131 -5.08 2.72 15.14
N ILE A 132 -6.32 3.15 15.01
CA ILE A 132 -7.37 2.98 16.03
C ILE A 132 -8.19 1.74 15.66
N CYS A 133 -8.34 0.84 16.61
CA CYS A 133 -9.14 -0.37 16.47
C CYS A 133 -10.23 -0.41 17.54
N LYS A 134 -11.47 -0.57 17.14
CA LYS A 134 -12.60 -0.73 18.05
C LYS A 134 -13.45 -1.93 17.63
N THR A 135 -14.01 -2.62 18.60
CA THR A 135 -14.99 -3.69 18.38
C THR A 135 -16.18 -3.47 19.29
N TYR A 136 -17.37 -3.53 18.73
CA TYR A 136 -18.60 -3.44 19.50
C TYR A 136 -19.63 -4.45 18.95
N GLY A 137 -19.95 -5.47 19.74
CA GLY A 137 -20.77 -6.58 19.27
C GLY A 137 -20.12 -7.30 18.07
N LEU A 138 -20.82 -7.35 16.95
CA LEU A 138 -20.38 -7.95 15.69
C LEU A 138 -19.78 -6.95 14.71
N ILE A 139 -19.56 -5.72 15.15
CA ILE A 139 -18.97 -4.65 14.31
C ILE A 139 -17.52 -4.42 14.69
N GLY A 140 -16.66 -4.43 13.67
CA GLY A 140 -15.28 -4.03 13.76
C GLY A 140 -15.07 -2.67 13.10
N TYR A 141 -14.21 -1.85 13.70
CA TYR A 141 -13.84 -0.53 13.20
C TYR A 141 -12.33 -0.37 13.24
N MET A 142 -11.79 0.15 12.16
CA MET A 142 -10.40 0.60 12.10
C MET A 142 -10.34 2.00 11.51
N ARG A 143 -9.48 2.85 12.05
CA ARG A 143 -9.20 4.19 11.56
C ARG A 143 -7.70 4.43 11.50
N LEU A 144 -7.21 4.67 10.32
CA LEU A 144 -5.82 5.07 10.08
C LEU A 144 -5.71 6.59 10.12
N VAL A 145 -4.84 7.10 10.98
CA VAL A 145 -4.53 8.52 11.13
C VAL A 145 -3.07 8.73 10.76
N VAL A 146 -2.81 9.33 9.62
CA VAL A 146 -1.46 9.64 9.14
C VAL A 146 -1.50 10.89 8.27
N GLN A 147 -0.56 11.83 8.48
CA GLN A 147 -0.49 13.04 7.64
C GLN A 147 -0.18 12.69 6.20
N GLU A 148 0.87 11.92 6.02
CA GLU A 148 1.33 11.45 4.73
C GLU A 148 2.02 10.09 4.88
N HIS A 149 1.59 9.13 4.07
CA HIS A 149 2.23 7.84 3.94
C HIS A 149 2.58 7.59 2.49
N THR A 150 3.85 7.39 2.20
CA THR A 150 4.37 7.14 0.86
C THR A 150 4.53 5.65 0.62
N VAL A 151 4.07 5.17 -0.54
CA VAL A 151 4.15 3.76 -0.93
C VAL A 151 5.00 3.65 -2.19
N ILE A 152 6.11 2.94 -2.09
CA ILE A 152 7.02 2.68 -3.21
C ILE A 152 6.60 1.41 -3.94
N GLU A 153 6.39 0.32 -3.21
CA GLU A 153 6.00 -0.99 -3.76
C GLU A 153 4.50 -1.24 -3.53
N SER A 154 3.65 -0.68 -4.39
CA SER A 154 2.19 -0.83 -4.22
C SER A 154 1.64 -2.19 -4.66
N HIS A 155 2.40 -2.99 -5.41
CA HIS A 155 2.06 -4.34 -5.90
C HIS A 155 0.64 -4.45 -6.48
N PRO A 156 0.28 -3.67 -7.53
CA PRO A 156 -1.07 -3.74 -8.08
C PRO A 156 -1.31 -5.07 -8.79
N ASP A 157 -2.49 -5.68 -8.60
CA ASP A 157 -2.87 -6.98 -9.17
C ASP A 157 -2.84 -6.99 -10.71
N ASN A 158 -3.12 -5.84 -11.34
CA ASN A 158 -3.20 -5.68 -12.79
C ASN A 158 -2.06 -4.81 -13.33
N ALA A 159 -0.83 -5.00 -12.85
CA ALA A 159 0.33 -4.30 -13.37
C ALA A 159 0.55 -4.64 -14.84
N LEU A 160 0.55 -3.62 -15.70
CA LEU A 160 0.92 -3.81 -17.10
C LEU A 160 2.44 -4.02 -17.21
N GLU A 161 2.84 -4.87 -18.17
CA GLU A 161 4.24 -5.09 -18.48
C GLU A 161 4.84 -3.86 -19.19
N ASP A 162 6.08 -3.51 -18.83
CA ASP A 162 6.81 -2.37 -19.38
C ASP A 162 7.74 -2.81 -20.52
N LEU A 163 7.13 -3.19 -21.66
CA LEU A 163 7.86 -3.77 -22.79
C LEU A 163 8.41 -2.75 -23.79
N ARG A 164 7.87 -1.54 -23.80
CA ARG A 164 8.30 -0.44 -24.66
C ARG A 164 8.31 -0.74 -26.16
N LEU A 165 7.42 -1.61 -26.67
CA LEU A 165 7.39 -1.99 -28.08
C LEU A 165 6.87 -0.87 -28.99
N ASP A 166 6.11 0.07 -28.44
CA ASP A 166 5.66 1.30 -29.12
C ASP A 166 6.77 2.36 -29.23
N GLN A 167 7.70 2.37 -28.30
CA GLN A 167 8.84 3.28 -28.22
C GLN A 167 10.11 2.51 -27.81
N PRO A 168 10.61 1.59 -28.65
CA PRO A 168 11.72 0.73 -28.30
C PRO A 168 13.01 1.51 -28.11
N PHE A 169 13.72 1.25 -27.02
CA PHE A 169 15.04 1.82 -26.73
C PHE A 169 16.12 1.14 -27.60
N GLU A 170 17.26 1.81 -27.74
CA GLU A 170 18.28 1.45 -28.74
C GLU A 170 18.87 0.06 -28.52
N GLU A 171 19.13 -0.31 -27.27
CA GLU A 171 19.68 -1.64 -26.93
C GLU A 171 18.71 -2.75 -27.28
N PHE A 172 17.39 -2.53 -27.12
CA PHE A 172 16.37 -3.49 -27.50
C PHE A 172 16.27 -3.62 -29.04
N LYS A 173 16.34 -2.50 -29.78
CA LYS A 173 16.35 -2.53 -31.26
C LYS A 173 17.54 -3.33 -31.76
N ASN A 174 18.75 -3.05 -31.23
CA ASN A 174 19.97 -3.76 -31.62
C ASN A 174 19.86 -5.26 -31.32
N HIS A 175 19.30 -5.62 -30.16
CA HIS A 175 19.07 -7.02 -29.80
C HIS A 175 18.05 -7.67 -30.78
N THR A 176 16.93 -7.03 -31.06
CA THR A 176 15.90 -7.55 -31.97
C THR A 176 16.44 -7.70 -33.40
N ASN A 177 17.30 -6.79 -33.86
CA ASN A 177 17.91 -6.84 -35.19
C ASN A 177 18.89 -8.02 -35.36
N SER A 178 19.38 -8.62 -34.28
CA SER A 178 20.19 -9.82 -34.36
C SER A 178 19.39 -11.10 -34.69
N TYR A 179 18.06 -11.03 -34.69
CA TYR A 179 17.17 -12.11 -35.03
C TYR A 179 16.67 -12.00 -36.50
N ASP A 180 16.86 -13.07 -37.26
CA ASP A 180 16.32 -13.21 -38.61
C ASP A 180 15.37 -14.43 -38.64
N LEU A 181 14.08 -14.19 -38.41
CA LEU A 181 13.08 -15.25 -38.30
C LEU A 181 12.94 -16.08 -39.57
N ASP A 182 13.19 -15.49 -40.73
CA ASP A 182 13.02 -16.18 -42.02
C ASP A 182 14.15 -17.17 -42.35
N SER A 183 15.34 -16.96 -41.74
CA SER A 183 16.52 -17.81 -41.99
C SER A 183 16.79 -18.81 -40.88
N MET A 184 16.04 -18.78 -39.77
CA MET A 184 16.21 -19.67 -38.62
C MET A 184 15.83 -21.12 -38.95
N ASP A 185 16.55 -22.07 -38.33
CA ASP A 185 16.10 -23.43 -38.31
C ASP A 185 14.84 -23.59 -37.45
N LYS A 186 14.11 -24.69 -37.66
CA LYS A 186 12.84 -24.97 -36.97
C LYS A 186 12.96 -24.93 -35.44
N LYS A 187 14.06 -25.43 -34.89
CA LYS A 187 14.27 -25.46 -33.44
C LYS A 187 14.47 -24.07 -32.87
N ASP A 188 15.29 -23.28 -33.50
CA ASP A 188 15.54 -21.90 -33.09
C ASP A 188 14.32 -21.01 -33.24
N HIS A 189 13.53 -21.20 -34.29
CA HIS A 189 12.30 -20.50 -34.55
C HIS A 189 11.24 -20.76 -33.46
N SER A 190 10.98 -22.03 -33.14
CA SER A 190 10.00 -22.45 -32.14
C SER A 190 10.38 -22.11 -30.68
N HIS A 191 11.64 -21.67 -30.44
CA HIS A 191 12.15 -21.28 -29.11
C HIS A 191 12.60 -19.81 -29.05
N THR A 192 12.19 -18.99 -30.01
CA THR A 192 12.40 -17.53 -29.99
C THR A 192 11.41 -16.86 -29.03
N PRO A 193 11.86 -15.96 -28.15
CA PRO A 193 10.99 -15.23 -27.23
C PRO A 193 9.85 -14.52 -27.96
N TRP A 194 8.61 -14.65 -27.46
CA TRP A 194 7.44 -14.04 -28.10
C TRP A 194 7.54 -12.51 -28.22
N ILE A 195 8.23 -11.82 -27.31
CA ILE A 195 8.47 -10.37 -27.38
C ILE A 195 9.25 -10.03 -28.65
N ILE A 196 10.25 -10.82 -29.02
CA ILE A 196 11.04 -10.64 -30.25
C ILE A 196 10.17 -10.89 -31.48
N ILE A 197 9.35 -11.93 -31.46
CA ILE A 197 8.40 -12.23 -32.53
C ILE A 197 7.48 -11.01 -32.77
N VAL A 198 6.81 -10.54 -31.69
CA VAL A 198 5.91 -9.39 -31.81
C VAL A 198 6.68 -8.15 -32.30
N ALA A 199 7.86 -7.87 -31.81
CA ALA A 199 8.67 -6.72 -32.21
C ALA A 199 9.01 -6.78 -33.71
N LYS A 200 9.43 -7.93 -34.24
CA LYS A 200 9.73 -8.12 -35.67
C LYS A 200 8.50 -7.94 -36.56
N TYR A 201 7.37 -8.52 -36.19
CA TYR A 201 6.14 -8.33 -36.93
C TYR A 201 5.58 -6.93 -36.79
N LEU A 202 5.81 -6.25 -35.67
CA LEU A 202 5.42 -4.86 -35.47
C LEU A 202 6.24 -3.91 -36.37
N GLU A 203 7.55 -4.15 -36.51
CA GLU A 203 8.41 -3.42 -37.44
C GLU A 203 7.90 -3.53 -38.87
N LYS A 204 7.55 -4.75 -39.34
CA LYS A 204 6.94 -5.00 -40.62
C LYS A 204 5.60 -4.26 -40.77
N TRP A 205 4.71 -4.38 -39.79
CA TRP A 205 3.42 -3.69 -39.75
C TRP A 205 3.57 -2.17 -39.90
N LEU A 206 4.46 -1.56 -39.12
CA LEU A 206 4.74 -0.11 -39.14
C LEU A 206 5.19 0.35 -40.52
N SER A 207 6.09 -0.41 -41.20
CA SER A 207 6.55 -0.10 -42.55
C SER A 207 5.42 -0.13 -43.60
N GLU A 208 4.38 -0.97 -43.41
CA GLU A 208 3.24 -1.10 -44.33
C GLU A 208 2.09 -0.14 -43.98
N HIS A 209 2.07 0.45 -42.77
CA HIS A 209 0.96 1.27 -42.24
C HIS A 209 1.37 2.69 -41.82
N ASN A 210 2.37 3.28 -42.49
CA ASN A 210 2.84 4.65 -42.24
C ASN A 210 3.16 4.92 -40.76
N ASP A 211 3.91 4.04 -40.14
CA ASP A 211 4.33 4.11 -38.74
C ASP A 211 3.14 4.16 -37.71
N GLN A 212 1.96 3.64 -38.12
CA GLN A 212 0.81 3.57 -37.22
C GLN A 212 0.68 2.20 -36.58
N LEU A 213 0.65 2.20 -35.24
CA LEU A 213 0.37 0.99 -34.45
C LEU A 213 -1.05 0.47 -34.67
N PRO A 214 -1.30 -0.84 -34.55
CA PRO A 214 -2.66 -1.38 -34.55
C PRO A 214 -3.49 -0.82 -33.40
N LYS A 215 -4.53 -0.02 -33.68
CA LYS A 215 -5.31 0.74 -32.66
C LYS A 215 -6.61 0.06 -32.30
N ASN A 216 -7.34 -0.40 -33.27
CA ASN A 216 -8.70 -0.98 -33.10
C ASN A 216 -8.69 -2.50 -33.16
N TYR A 217 -9.82 -3.11 -32.81
CA TYR A 217 -9.96 -4.57 -32.82
C TYR A 217 -9.63 -5.21 -34.18
N LYS A 218 -10.07 -4.61 -35.30
CA LYS A 218 -9.83 -5.16 -36.64
C LYS A 218 -8.36 -5.13 -37.00
N GLU A 219 -7.67 -4.03 -36.72
CA GLU A 219 -6.23 -3.89 -36.95
C GLU A 219 -5.42 -4.86 -36.09
N LYS A 220 -5.79 -4.99 -34.82
CA LYS A 220 -5.15 -5.95 -33.91
C LYS A 220 -5.39 -7.40 -34.34
N GLU A 221 -6.57 -7.71 -34.89
CA GLU A 221 -6.83 -9.04 -35.42
C GLU A 221 -6.07 -9.31 -36.74
N ALA A 222 -5.98 -8.31 -37.62
CA ALA A 222 -5.12 -8.39 -38.80
C ALA A 222 -3.64 -8.60 -38.40
N PHE A 223 -3.18 -7.88 -37.42
CA PHE A 223 -1.82 -8.05 -36.89
C PHE A 223 -1.58 -9.44 -36.28
N ARG A 224 -2.54 -10.01 -35.52
CA ARG A 224 -2.48 -11.42 -35.09
C ARG A 224 -2.42 -12.39 -36.25
N GLN A 225 -3.17 -12.12 -37.28
CA GLN A 225 -3.15 -12.96 -38.49
C GLN A 225 -1.79 -12.91 -39.19
N THR A 226 -1.17 -11.74 -39.28
CA THR A 226 0.19 -11.60 -39.82
C THR A 226 1.22 -12.41 -39.02
N ILE A 227 1.13 -12.42 -37.69
CA ILE A 227 2.00 -13.28 -36.84
C ILE A 227 1.69 -14.75 -37.09
N ARG A 228 0.42 -15.16 -37.20
CA ARG A 228 0.00 -16.54 -37.45
C ARG A 228 0.50 -17.06 -38.80
N GLU A 229 0.59 -16.22 -39.80
CA GLU A 229 1.13 -16.57 -41.12
C GLU A 229 2.64 -16.85 -41.09
N GLY A 230 3.35 -16.36 -40.08
CA GLY A 230 4.76 -16.61 -39.84
C GLY A 230 5.07 -17.97 -39.25
N ILE A 231 4.08 -18.71 -38.76
CA ILE A 231 4.27 -20.07 -38.24
C ILE A 231 4.79 -20.97 -39.36
N ILE A 232 5.86 -21.73 -39.07
CA ILE A 232 6.44 -22.68 -40.02
C ILE A 232 5.37 -23.70 -40.42
N LYS A 233 5.32 -24.02 -41.70
CA LYS A 233 4.40 -25.03 -42.24
C LYS A 233 5.15 -26.31 -42.62
N THR A 234 4.51 -27.45 -42.36
CA THR A 234 4.99 -28.76 -42.82
C THR A 234 5.04 -28.82 -44.33
N ASP A 235 5.70 -29.83 -44.90
CA ASP A 235 5.73 -30.09 -46.36
C ASP A 235 4.32 -30.24 -46.94
N GLY A 236 3.30 -30.58 -46.14
CA GLY A 236 1.90 -30.66 -46.49
C GLY A 236 1.14 -29.32 -46.36
N GLY A 237 1.80 -28.21 -46.00
CA GLY A 237 1.20 -26.87 -45.84
C GLY A 237 0.41 -26.69 -44.54
N VAL A 238 0.46 -27.63 -43.62
CA VAL A 238 -0.18 -27.52 -42.31
C VAL A 238 0.74 -26.75 -41.37
N PRO A 239 0.24 -25.72 -40.64
CA PRO A 239 1.04 -25.03 -39.63
C PRO A 239 1.58 -26.01 -38.58
N GLU A 240 2.82 -25.82 -38.21
CA GLU A 240 3.45 -26.53 -37.07
C GLU A 240 2.85 -26.03 -35.74
N ASP A 241 3.03 -26.82 -34.70
CA ASP A 241 2.64 -26.43 -33.34
C ASP A 241 3.82 -25.63 -32.70
N GLU A 242 3.76 -24.29 -32.86
CA GLU A 242 4.76 -23.37 -32.31
C GLU A 242 4.12 -22.57 -31.17
N GLU A 243 4.27 -23.10 -29.96
CA GLU A 243 3.68 -22.52 -28.73
C GLU A 243 4.12 -21.07 -28.49
N ASN A 244 5.35 -20.69 -28.84
CA ASN A 244 5.85 -19.32 -28.71
C ASN A 244 5.14 -18.34 -29.65
N PHE A 245 4.73 -18.75 -30.86
CA PHE A 245 3.92 -17.94 -31.76
C PHE A 245 2.48 -17.80 -31.25
N GLU A 246 1.89 -18.85 -30.71
CA GLU A 246 0.58 -18.79 -30.09
C GLU A 246 0.62 -17.87 -28.83
N GLU A 247 1.70 -17.90 -28.07
CA GLU A 247 1.94 -16.99 -26.96
C GLU A 247 2.05 -15.53 -27.46
N ALA A 248 2.78 -15.27 -28.55
CA ALA A 248 2.87 -13.97 -29.19
C ALA A 248 1.50 -13.44 -29.60
N ILE A 249 0.68 -14.26 -30.27
CA ILE A 249 -0.68 -13.92 -30.71
C ILE A 249 -1.57 -13.57 -29.50
N LYS A 250 -1.51 -14.36 -28.44
CA LYS A 250 -2.27 -14.16 -27.21
C LYS A 250 -1.89 -12.83 -26.52
N ASN A 251 -0.63 -12.48 -26.53
CA ASN A 251 -0.10 -11.31 -25.83
C ASN A 251 -0.08 -10.02 -26.67
N VAL A 252 -0.64 -9.99 -27.88
CA VAL A 252 -0.69 -8.78 -28.73
C VAL A 252 -1.26 -7.56 -28.00
N ASN A 253 -2.30 -7.73 -27.20
CA ASN A 253 -2.89 -6.60 -26.46
C ASN A 253 -1.92 -6.04 -25.40
N THR A 254 -1.22 -6.90 -24.68
CA THR A 254 -0.20 -6.51 -23.70
C THR A 254 0.99 -5.84 -24.38
N ALA A 255 1.44 -6.42 -25.52
CA ALA A 255 2.57 -5.92 -26.29
C ALA A 255 2.32 -4.52 -26.90
N LEU A 256 1.09 -4.25 -27.31
CA LEU A 256 0.69 -2.97 -27.93
C LEU A 256 0.20 -1.92 -26.94
N ASN A 257 0.40 -2.11 -25.64
CA ASN A 257 0.14 -1.08 -24.65
C ASN A 257 1.08 0.11 -24.89
N LEU A 258 0.49 1.31 -24.93
CA LEU A 258 1.27 2.54 -25.13
C LEU A 258 2.07 2.88 -23.88
N THR A 259 3.32 3.23 -24.11
CA THR A 259 4.21 3.80 -23.07
C THR A 259 3.73 5.19 -22.71
N LYS A 260 3.21 5.36 -21.49
CA LYS A 260 2.73 6.64 -20.98
C LYS A 260 2.92 6.73 -19.49
N ILE A 261 3.07 7.94 -19.00
CA ILE A 261 3.09 8.20 -17.55
C ILE A 261 1.65 8.07 -17.03
N PRO A 262 1.40 7.26 -15.99
CA PRO A 262 0.09 7.18 -15.37
C PRO A 262 -0.35 8.54 -14.80
N SER A 263 -1.64 8.88 -14.91
CA SER A 263 -2.16 10.16 -14.40
C SER A 263 -1.93 10.34 -12.89
N SER A 264 -1.90 9.23 -12.13
CA SER A 264 -1.54 9.27 -10.71
C SER A 264 -0.12 9.78 -10.47
N ILE A 265 0.84 9.42 -11.33
CA ILE A 265 2.24 9.88 -11.26
C ILE A 265 2.35 11.32 -11.74
N GLU A 266 1.64 11.69 -12.81
CA GLU A 266 1.57 13.10 -13.27
C GLU A 266 1.05 14.02 -12.15
N ASN A 267 0.02 13.58 -11.41
CA ASN A 267 -0.49 14.32 -10.26
C ASN A 267 0.57 14.48 -9.16
N LEU A 268 1.37 13.44 -8.89
CA LEU A 268 2.47 13.52 -7.95
C LEU A 268 3.57 14.47 -8.44
N PHE A 269 3.92 14.46 -9.72
CA PHE A 269 4.88 15.39 -10.32
C PHE A 269 4.43 16.85 -10.22
N ASN A 270 3.13 17.10 -10.25
CA ASN A 270 2.54 18.44 -10.14
C ASN A 270 2.33 18.89 -8.69
N SER A 271 2.55 18.02 -7.71
CA SER A 271 2.39 18.39 -6.30
C SER A 271 3.44 19.41 -5.84
N GLU A 272 3.09 20.21 -4.85
CA GLU A 272 3.98 21.19 -4.25
C GLU A 272 5.23 20.53 -3.64
N GLN A 273 5.06 19.39 -2.96
CA GLN A 273 6.14 18.63 -2.34
C GLN A 273 7.20 18.17 -3.36
N CYS A 274 6.77 17.78 -4.58
CA CYS A 274 7.69 17.42 -5.67
C CYS A 274 8.40 18.65 -6.26
N ASN A 275 7.71 19.78 -6.33
CA ASN A 275 8.25 20.98 -6.98
C ASN A 275 9.11 21.85 -6.05
N SER A 276 8.93 21.73 -4.73
CA SER A 276 9.58 22.54 -3.71
C SER A 276 10.43 21.67 -2.77
N ILE A 277 11.56 21.13 -3.29
CA ILE A 277 12.47 20.31 -2.48
C ILE A 277 13.25 21.20 -1.52
N THR A 278 13.26 20.81 -0.24
CA THR A 278 13.95 21.49 0.85
C THR A 278 14.79 20.51 1.68
N SER A 279 15.57 21.01 2.64
CA SER A 279 16.30 20.17 3.58
C SER A 279 15.39 19.29 4.47
N GLN A 280 14.09 19.58 4.56
CA GLN A 280 13.11 18.81 5.30
C GLN A 280 12.37 17.79 4.42
N SER A 281 12.54 17.84 3.10
CA SER A 281 11.88 16.90 2.19
C SER A 281 12.31 15.46 2.46
N SER A 282 11.34 14.55 2.48
CA SER A 282 11.60 13.12 2.65
C SER A 282 12.35 12.54 1.43
N PRO A 283 13.07 11.43 1.58
CA PRO A 283 13.73 10.74 0.48
C PRO A 283 12.79 10.45 -0.70
N PHE A 284 11.54 10.10 -0.44
CA PHE A 284 10.52 9.85 -1.47
C PHE A 284 10.35 11.05 -2.41
N TRP A 285 10.19 12.26 -1.88
CA TRP A 285 9.97 13.46 -2.69
C TRP A 285 11.23 13.89 -3.46
N VAL A 286 12.40 13.68 -2.87
CA VAL A 286 13.69 13.92 -3.57
C VAL A 286 13.84 12.98 -4.77
N MET A 287 13.60 11.68 -4.57
CA MET A 287 13.64 10.68 -5.64
C MET A 287 12.57 10.94 -6.70
N LEU A 288 11.36 11.31 -6.30
CA LEU A 288 10.28 11.62 -7.23
C LEU A 288 10.64 12.85 -8.10
N ARG A 289 11.21 13.88 -7.50
CA ARG A 289 11.70 15.06 -8.25
C ARG A 289 12.80 14.66 -9.24
N ALA A 290 13.73 13.82 -8.82
CA ALA A 290 14.80 13.33 -9.70
C ALA A 290 14.24 12.52 -10.88
N VAL A 291 13.24 11.67 -10.65
CA VAL A 291 12.54 10.95 -11.73
C VAL A 291 11.81 11.92 -12.66
N LYS A 292 11.20 12.98 -12.14
CA LYS A 292 10.58 14.03 -12.98
C LYS A 292 11.60 14.71 -13.89
N GLU A 293 12.78 15.04 -13.37
CA GLU A 293 13.88 15.62 -14.16
C GLU A 293 14.38 14.63 -15.20
N PHE A 294 14.60 13.36 -14.83
CA PHE A 294 14.93 12.29 -15.76
C PHE A 294 13.91 12.17 -16.91
N VAL A 295 12.62 12.20 -16.62
CA VAL A 295 11.56 12.15 -17.64
C VAL A 295 11.68 13.30 -18.64
N HIS A 296 12.04 14.48 -18.14
CA HIS A 296 12.23 15.65 -19.01
C HIS A 296 13.47 15.54 -19.88
N ASP A 297 14.56 15.02 -19.32
CA ASP A 297 15.88 15.01 -19.96
C ASP A 297 16.17 13.65 -20.65
N GLU A 298 16.75 12.67 -19.95
CA GLU A 298 17.21 11.42 -20.53
C GLU A 298 16.05 10.48 -20.93
N GLY A 299 14.95 10.52 -20.16
CA GLY A 299 13.75 9.69 -20.38
C GLY A 299 12.91 10.10 -21.59
N LYS A 300 13.14 11.31 -22.15
CA LYS A 300 12.41 11.83 -23.33
C LYS A 300 10.90 11.67 -23.23
N GLY A 301 10.33 11.98 -22.07
CA GLY A 301 8.91 11.86 -21.78
C GLY A 301 8.48 10.51 -21.20
N SER A 302 9.41 9.60 -20.92
CA SER A 302 9.10 8.28 -20.35
C SER A 302 9.74 8.11 -18.97
N LEU A 303 9.06 7.33 -18.11
CA LEU A 303 9.62 6.92 -16.81
C LEU A 303 10.83 5.99 -17.00
N PRO A 304 11.69 5.79 -15.99
CA PRO A 304 12.74 4.77 -16.02
C PRO A 304 12.17 3.39 -16.36
N VAL A 305 12.91 2.60 -17.15
CA VAL A 305 12.50 1.25 -17.53
C VAL A 305 12.46 0.36 -16.30
N ARG A 306 11.40 -0.43 -16.16
CA ARG A 306 11.20 -1.33 -15.01
C ARG A 306 12.26 -2.43 -14.91
N GLY A 307 12.77 -2.92 -16.06
CA GLY A 307 13.81 -3.94 -16.12
C GLY A 307 13.35 -5.37 -15.90
N THR A 308 12.04 -5.62 -15.92
CA THR A 308 11.45 -6.96 -15.82
C THR A 308 10.69 -7.29 -17.08
N ILE A 309 10.74 -8.55 -17.48
CA ILE A 309 9.93 -9.11 -18.56
C ILE A 309 9.13 -10.30 -18.03
N PRO A 310 7.97 -10.61 -18.62
CA PRO A 310 7.17 -11.77 -18.20
C PRO A 310 7.89 -13.07 -18.49
N ASP A 311 7.55 -14.11 -17.74
CA ASP A 311 7.95 -15.48 -18.07
C ASP A 311 7.34 -15.92 -19.41
N MET A 312 8.06 -16.71 -20.20
CA MET A 312 7.65 -17.06 -21.53
C MET A 312 8.27 -18.36 -22.06
N ILE A 313 7.66 -18.92 -23.07
CA ILE A 313 8.16 -20.10 -23.78
C ILE A 313 9.29 -19.67 -24.72
N ALA A 314 10.52 -20.01 -24.35
CA ALA A 314 11.72 -19.67 -25.11
C ALA A 314 12.91 -20.57 -24.74
N ASP A 315 13.94 -20.55 -25.54
CA ASP A 315 15.26 -21.05 -25.12
C ASP A 315 15.78 -20.25 -23.92
N SER A 316 16.32 -20.94 -22.92
CA SER A 316 16.75 -20.33 -21.67
C SER A 316 17.81 -19.24 -21.88
N GLN A 317 18.74 -19.44 -22.84
CA GLN A 317 19.78 -18.46 -23.12
C GLN A 317 19.20 -17.23 -23.84
N LYS A 318 18.27 -17.44 -24.78
CA LYS A 318 17.59 -16.34 -25.47
C LYS A 318 16.76 -15.52 -24.49
N PHE A 319 16.06 -16.18 -23.54
CA PHE A 319 15.32 -15.49 -22.46
C PHE A 319 16.25 -14.67 -21.57
N ILE A 320 17.37 -15.26 -21.09
CA ILE A 320 18.34 -14.56 -20.25
C ILE A 320 18.94 -13.35 -20.99
N ASN A 321 19.30 -13.51 -22.25
CA ASN A 321 19.85 -12.43 -23.04
C ASN A 321 18.85 -11.27 -23.18
N LEU A 322 17.60 -11.56 -23.50
CA LEU A 322 16.53 -10.56 -23.57
C LEU A 322 16.31 -9.88 -22.21
N GLN A 323 16.25 -10.66 -21.13
CA GLN A 323 16.09 -10.12 -19.78
C GLN A 323 17.24 -9.18 -19.40
N ASN A 324 18.48 -9.52 -19.79
CA ASN A 324 19.65 -8.68 -19.53
C ASN A 324 19.55 -7.34 -20.27
N VAL A 325 19.05 -7.30 -21.50
CA VAL A 325 18.82 -6.06 -22.26
C VAL A 325 17.93 -5.08 -21.48
N TYR A 326 16.82 -5.57 -20.92
CA TYR A 326 15.93 -4.75 -20.09
C TYR A 326 16.56 -4.37 -18.74
N ARG A 327 17.29 -5.26 -18.10
CA ARG A 327 17.99 -4.99 -16.84
C ARG A 327 19.10 -3.95 -16.99
N GLU A 328 19.90 -4.06 -18.04
CA GLU A 328 20.96 -3.10 -18.32
C GLU A 328 20.40 -1.70 -18.59
N LYS A 329 19.31 -1.60 -19.35
CA LYS A 329 18.62 -0.33 -19.56
C LYS A 329 18.07 0.23 -18.26
N ALA A 330 17.44 -0.58 -17.42
CA ALA A 330 16.96 -0.14 -16.11
C ALA A 330 18.09 0.36 -15.19
N MET A 331 19.25 -0.29 -15.23
CA MET A 331 20.43 0.16 -14.47
C MET A 331 20.98 1.50 -15.00
N GLN A 332 21.00 1.70 -16.32
CA GLN A 332 21.41 2.96 -16.93
C GLN A 332 20.46 4.10 -16.53
N ASP A 333 19.14 3.86 -16.59
CA ASP A 333 18.14 4.84 -16.20
C ASP A 333 18.23 5.18 -14.70
N ALA A 334 18.39 4.17 -13.85
CA ALA A 334 18.57 4.38 -12.40
C ALA A 334 19.86 5.16 -12.09
N ALA A 335 20.94 4.93 -12.84
CA ALA A 335 22.18 5.69 -12.69
C ALA A 335 22.02 7.15 -13.12
N ALA A 336 21.21 7.43 -14.14
CA ALA A 336 20.87 8.81 -14.53
C ALA A 336 20.03 9.50 -13.44
N VAL A 337 18.99 8.82 -12.91
CA VAL A 337 18.20 9.34 -11.79
C VAL A 337 19.06 9.57 -10.56
N SER A 338 20.04 8.71 -10.27
CA SER A 338 20.98 8.88 -9.13
C SER A 338 21.74 10.20 -9.21
N LYS A 339 22.18 10.61 -10.40
CA LYS A 339 22.85 11.90 -10.59
C LYS A 339 21.93 13.08 -10.27
N HIS A 340 20.67 13.02 -10.69
CA HIS A 340 19.68 14.04 -10.33
C HIS A 340 19.43 14.07 -8.81
N VAL A 341 19.33 12.90 -8.15
CA VAL A 341 19.20 12.80 -6.69
C VAL A 341 20.39 13.47 -5.99
N GLU A 342 21.62 13.16 -6.40
CA GLU A 342 22.82 13.79 -5.83
C GLU A 342 22.82 15.30 -6.00
N CYS A 343 22.47 15.81 -7.18
CA CYS A 343 22.37 17.24 -7.44
C CYS A 343 21.34 17.92 -6.54
N LEU A 344 20.16 17.31 -6.38
CA LEU A 344 19.10 17.82 -5.50
C LEU A 344 19.56 17.82 -4.04
N LEU A 345 20.16 16.75 -3.54
CA LEU A 345 20.66 16.66 -2.17
C LEU A 345 21.72 17.74 -1.88
N ARG A 346 22.68 17.93 -2.80
CA ARG A 346 23.69 19.00 -2.68
C ARG A 346 23.04 20.40 -2.65
N SER A 347 22.01 20.63 -3.48
CA SER A 347 21.32 21.93 -3.54
C SER A 347 20.63 22.31 -2.23
N VAL A 348 20.21 21.32 -1.44
CA VAL A 348 19.56 21.52 -0.13
C VAL A 348 20.50 21.31 1.07
N GLY A 349 21.80 21.13 0.81
CA GLY A 349 22.83 21.00 1.85
C GLY A 349 22.85 19.64 2.55
N LYS A 350 22.32 18.58 1.92
CA LYS A 350 22.39 17.18 2.42
C LYS A 350 23.56 16.42 1.76
N PRO A 351 24.13 15.42 2.46
CA PRO A 351 25.13 14.53 1.86
C PRO A 351 24.55 13.80 0.64
N PRO A 352 25.27 13.70 -0.48
CA PRO A 352 24.79 13.03 -1.68
C PRO A 352 24.43 11.55 -1.47
N GLU A 353 25.12 10.89 -0.54
CA GLU A 353 24.96 9.49 -0.16
C GLU A 353 23.84 9.24 0.84
N SER A 354 23.06 10.26 1.24
CA SER A 354 21.98 10.11 2.22
C SER A 354 20.78 9.30 1.70
N ILE A 355 20.71 9.03 0.40
CA ILE A 355 19.79 8.09 -0.23
C ILE A 355 20.63 7.02 -0.93
N SER A 356 20.38 5.75 -0.61
CA SER A 356 21.21 4.67 -1.14
C SER A 356 20.89 4.38 -2.62
N GLU A 357 21.89 3.87 -3.36
CA GLU A 357 21.66 3.40 -4.73
C GLU A 357 20.60 2.26 -4.79
N LYS A 358 20.53 1.44 -3.74
CA LYS A 358 19.53 0.36 -3.62
C LYS A 358 18.12 0.96 -3.61
N ASP A 359 17.90 2.02 -2.83
CA ASP A 359 16.60 2.69 -2.73
C ASP A 359 16.23 3.39 -4.04
N ILE A 360 17.21 4.03 -4.71
CA ILE A 360 16.96 4.67 -6.01
C ILE A 360 16.59 3.63 -7.07
N LYS A 361 17.29 2.49 -7.13
CA LYS A 361 16.95 1.39 -8.05
C LYS A 361 15.56 0.83 -7.80
N LEU A 362 15.22 0.61 -6.53
CA LEU A 362 13.89 0.16 -6.13
C LEU A 362 12.80 1.17 -6.51
N PHE A 363 13.06 2.45 -6.28
CA PHE A 363 12.16 3.54 -6.64
C PHE A 363 11.93 3.62 -8.16
N CYS A 364 12.99 3.56 -8.96
CA CYS A 364 12.90 3.55 -10.42
C CYS A 364 12.11 2.35 -10.95
N LYS A 365 12.35 1.16 -10.41
CA LYS A 365 11.62 -0.07 -10.76
C LYS A 365 10.11 0.08 -10.54
N ASN A 366 9.70 0.83 -9.53
CA ASN A 366 8.31 1.02 -9.13
C ASN A 366 7.73 2.39 -9.53
N ALA A 367 8.43 3.17 -10.35
CA ALA A 367 8.08 4.56 -10.66
C ALA A 367 6.65 4.74 -11.21
N SER A 368 6.10 3.75 -11.91
CA SER A 368 4.72 3.77 -12.43
C SER A 368 3.65 3.51 -11.36
N PHE A 369 4.04 3.01 -10.19
CA PHE A 369 3.11 2.46 -9.18
C PHE A 369 3.17 3.20 -7.84
N LEU A 370 3.94 4.27 -7.76
CA LEU A 370 4.04 5.09 -6.54
C LEU A 370 2.68 5.60 -6.09
N ARG A 371 2.46 5.61 -4.77
CA ARG A 371 1.24 6.14 -4.16
C ARG A 371 1.59 6.99 -2.95
N VAL A 372 0.73 7.94 -2.67
CA VAL A 372 0.76 8.75 -1.45
C VAL A 372 -0.64 8.75 -0.85
N VAL A 373 -0.73 8.32 0.39
CA VAL A 373 -1.97 8.31 1.17
C VAL A 373 -1.90 9.45 2.18
N ARG A 374 -2.89 10.32 2.17
CA ARG A 374 -3.07 11.40 3.14
C ARG A 374 -4.43 11.25 3.79
N CYS A 375 -4.43 11.19 5.10
CA CYS A 375 -5.65 11.19 5.89
C CYS A 375 -5.95 12.61 6.40
N ARG A 376 -7.14 12.81 6.92
CA ARG A 376 -7.49 13.96 7.74
C ARG A 376 -7.19 13.65 9.21
N SER A 377 -6.92 14.66 10.00
CA SER A 377 -6.78 14.49 11.44
C SER A 377 -8.11 14.09 12.10
N LEU A 378 -8.05 13.43 13.25
CA LEU A 378 -9.26 13.12 14.02
C LEU A 378 -9.98 14.37 14.49
N ALA A 379 -9.25 15.44 14.77
CA ALA A 379 -9.83 16.70 15.19
C ALA A 379 -10.70 17.33 14.09
N GLU A 380 -10.23 17.26 12.83
CA GLU A 380 -11.00 17.71 11.67
C GLU A 380 -12.21 16.82 11.38
N GLU A 381 -12.06 15.51 11.48
CA GLU A 381 -13.15 14.56 11.24
C GLU A 381 -14.26 14.69 12.29
N TYR A 382 -13.90 14.95 13.56
CA TYR A 382 -14.85 14.98 14.67
C TYR A 382 -15.42 16.37 14.97
N SER A 383 -14.86 17.43 14.37
CA SER A 383 -15.38 18.80 14.53
C SER A 383 -16.62 19.00 13.65
N VAL A 384 -17.67 19.58 14.24
CA VAL A 384 -18.92 19.91 13.54
C VAL A 384 -18.70 20.87 12.37
N ASP A 385 -17.68 21.73 12.47
CA ASP A 385 -17.38 22.75 11.45
C ASP A 385 -16.64 22.19 10.23
N SER A 386 -15.91 21.07 10.41
CA SER A 386 -15.03 20.50 9.37
C SER A 386 -15.38 19.07 8.97
N VAL A 387 -16.34 18.42 9.65
CA VAL A 387 -16.80 17.08 9.27
C VAL A 387 -17.36 17.05 7.86
N ASN A 388 -17.04 16.01 7.09
CA ASN A 388 -17.51 15.84 5.71
C ASN A 388 -18.96 15.34 5.66
N LYS A 389 -19.91 16.28 5.91
CA LYS A 389 -21.36 15.97 6.00
C LYS A 389 -21.92 15.45 4.68
N ASP A 390 -21.48 16.00 3.56
CA ASP A 390 -21.98 15.64 2.23
C ASP A 390 -21.54 14.20 1.87
N GLU A 391 -20.32 13.80 2.21
CA GLU A 391 -19.83 12.47 2.01
C GLU A 391 -20.58 11.45 2.86
N ILE A 392 -20.78 11.75 4.16
CA ILE A 392 -21.57 10.90 5.06
C ILE A 392 -23.01 10.77 4.53
N ALA A 393 -23.64 11.87 4.09
CA ALA A 393 -24.98 11.86 3.53
C ALA A 393 -25.06 10.97 2.27
N SER A 394 -24.10 11.10 1.36
CA SER A 394 -24.02 10.29 0.14
C SER A 394 -23.94 8.80 0.42
N TYR A 395 -23.17 8.39 1.42
CA TYR A 395 -23.13 6.98 1.83
C TYR A 395 -24.42 6.52 2.51
N MET A 396 -25.14 7.43 3.19
CA MET A 396 -26.40 7.12 3.86
C MET A 396 -27.60 6.98 2.90
N ASP A 397 -27.47 7.45 1.65
CA ASP A 397 -28.48 7.22 0.60
C ASP A 397 -28.68 5.74 0.27
N ASN A 398 -27.68 4.91 0.53
CA ASN A 398 -27.80 3.45 0.45
C ASN A 398 -28.18 2.88 1.83
N PRO A 399 -29.37 2.28 1.99
CA PRO A 399 -29.84 1.74 3.27
C PRO A 399 -29.00 0.57 3.79
N ASP A 400 -28.24 -0.11 2.92
CA ASP A 400 -27.36 -1.24 3.26
C ASP A 400 -25.89 -0.78 3.50
N SER A 401 -25.66 0.52 3.59
CA SER A 401 -24.32 1.07 3.80
C SER A 401 -23.84 0.86 5.23
N GLU A 402 -22.60 0.39 5.40
CA GLU A 402 -21.92 0.28 6.69
C GLU A 402 -21.66 1.64 7.36
N MET A 403 -21.91 2.77 6.71
CA MET A 403 -21.84 4.12 7.29
C MET A 403 -22.75 4.26 8.52
N VAL A 404 -23.87 3.56 8.56
CA VAL A 404 -24.73 3.48 9.73
C VAL A 404 -23.95 3.05 10.97
N PHE A 405 -23.09 2.05 10.85
CA PHE A 405 -22.29 1.54 11.97
C PHE A 405 -21.21 2.53 12.42
N TYR A 406 -20.65 3.31 11.49
CA TYR A 406 -19.76 4.42 11.86
C TYR A 406 -20.48 5.44 12.76
N LEU A 407 -21.65 5.90 12.35
CA LEU A 407 -22.44 6.85 13.15
C LEU A 407 -22.86 6.27 14.50
N MET A 408 -23.21 4.97 14.54
CA MET A 408 -23.53 4.26 15.78
C MET A 408 -22.33 4.15 16.73
N LEU A 409 -21.14 3.88 16.22
CA LEU A 409 -19.91 3.83 17.03
C LEU A 409 -19.57 5.21 17.60
N ARG A 410 -19.75 6.29 16.81
CA ARG A 410 -19.62 7.65 17.30
C ARG A 410 -20.63 7.98 18.42
N ALA A 411 -21.85 7.48 18.29
CA ALA A 411 -22.87 7.63 19.34
C ALA A 411 -22.53 6.80 20.60
N VAL A 412 -21.93 5.62 20.46
CA VAL A 412 -21.41 4.82 21.59
C VAL A 412 -20.29 5.56 22.32
N ASP A 413 -19.42 6.24 21.63
CA ASP A 413 -18.37 7.09 22.24
C ASP A 413 -19.00 8.26 23.05
N ARG A 414 -20.02 8.92 22.52
CA ARG A 414 -20.80 9.95 23.25
C ARG A 414 -21.49 9.41 24.49
N PHE A 415 -22.10 8.23 24.36
CA PHE A 415 -22.68 7.54 25.51
C PHE A 415 -21.63 7.29 26.59
N TYR A 416 -20.44 6.83 26.19
CA TYR A 416 -19.34 6.59 27.13
C TYR A 416 -18.91 7.89 27.83
N GLN A 417 -18.81 9.00 27.11
CA GLN A 417 -18.48 10.32 27.69
C GLN A 417 -19.50 10.76 28.75
N GLN A 418 -20.80 10.51 28.51
CA GLN A 418 -21.87 10.94 29.40
C GLN A 418 -22.05 10.01 30.61
N HIS A 419 -21.78 8.70 30.46
CA HIS A 419 -22.13 7.70 31.44
C HIS A 419 -20.92 6.95 32.03
N SER A 420 -19.68 7.22 31.56
CA SER A 420 -18.41 6.56 31.94
C SER A 420 -18.43 5.04 31.86
N ARG A 421 -19.31 4.48 31.01
CA ARG A 421 -19.45 3.06 30.70
C ARG A 421 -19.99 2.84 29.28
N TYR A 422 -19.79 1.67 28.73
CA TYR A 422 -20.40 1.30 27.46
C TYR A 422 -21.87 0.90 27.62
N PRO A 423 -22.73 1.10 26.59
CA PRO A 423 -24.12 0.63 26.64
C PRO A 423 -24.17 -0.90 26.65
N GLY A 424 -25.17 -1.47 27.31
CA GLY A 424 -25.41 -2.91 27.39
C GLY A 424 -24.46 -3.69 28.32
N VAL A 425 -23.65 -3.03 29.14
CA VAL A 425 -22.80 -3.70 30.15
C VAL A 425 -23.64 -4.44 31.18
N TYR A 426 -24.79 -3.88 31.58
CA TYR A 426 -25.71 -4.49 32.54
C TYR A 426 -26.99 -4.93 31.85
N ASN A 427 -27.33 -6.23 31.93
CA ASN A 427 -28.51 -6.82 31.26
C ASN A 427 -29.82 -6.15 31.66
N TYR A 428 -29.95 -5.72 32.91
CA TYR A 428 -31.15 -5.09 33.44
C TYR A 428 -31.33 -3.63 33.02
N GLN A 429 -30.34 -3.01 32.34
CA GLN A 429 -30.37 -1.63 31.86
C GLN A 429 -30.44 -1.55 30.34
N VAL A 430 -30.58 -2.64 29.63
CA VAL A 430 -30.51 -2.65 28.15
C VAL A 430 -31.53 -1.70 27.50
N GLU A 431 -32.80 -1.71 27.96
CA GLU A 431 -33.82 -0.81 27.39
C GLU A 431 -33.52 0.66 27.66
N GLU A 432 -33.06 0.96 28.88
CA GLU A 432 -32.64 2.34 29.23
C GLU A 432 -31.45 2.78 28.39
N ASP A 433 -30.46 1.92 28.23
CA ASP A 433 -29.26 2.19 27.40
C ASP A 433 -29.63 2.41 25.93
N ILE A 434 -30.57 1.63 25.38
CA ILE A 434 -31.09 1.84 24.03
C ILE A 434 -31.68 3.23 23.89
N ASN A 435 -32.49 3.69 24.85
CA ASN A 435 -33.10 5.00 24.80
C ASN A 435 -32.06 6.13 24.92
N LYS A 436 -31.09 5.97 25.80
CA LYS A 436 -29.95 6.93 25.94
C LYS A 436 -29.11 6.99 24.68
N LEU A 437 -28.83 5.84 24.07
CA LEU A 437 -28.05 5.78 22.83
C LEU A 437 -28.81 6.43 21.66
N LYS A 438 -30.15 6.27 21.58
CA LYS A 438 -30.99 6.99 20.60
C LYS A 438 -30.83 8.49 20.74
N VAL A 439 -30.78 9.01 21.96
CA VAL A 439 -30.55 10.43 22.23
C VAL A 439 -29.17 10.86 21.69
N CYS A 440 -28.12 10.05 21.95
CA CYS A 440 -26.77 10.33 21.44
C CYS A 440 -26.71 10.36 19.91
N VAL A 441 -27.36 9.38 19.24
CA VAL A 441 -27.45 9.34 17.77
C VAL A 441 -28.19 10.55 17.24
N ASN A 442 -29.36 10.87 17.78
CA ASN A 442 -30.15 12.01 17.30
C ASN A 442 -29.40 13.34 17.48
N SER A 443 -28.69 13.51 18.59
CA SER A 443 -27.84 14.68 18.80
C SER A 443 -26.73 14.77 17.74
N LEU A 444 -26.06 13.65 17.44
CA LEU A 444 -25.02 13.58 16.41
C LEU A 444 -25.57 13.94 15.02
N LEU A 445 -26.70 13.35 14.64
CA LEU A 445 -27.36 13.61 13.36
C LEU A 445 -27.81 15.05 13.22
N GLN A 446 -28.35 15.61 14.28
CA GLN A 446 -28.77 17.02 14.32
C GLN A 446 -27.57 17.96 14.13
N GLU A 447 -26.45 17.68 14.79
CA GLU A 447 -25.20 18.43 14.61
C GLU A 447 -24.67 18.33 13.17
N TYR A 448 -24.79 17.18 12.55
CA TYR A 448 -24.40 16.98 11.15
C TYR A 448 -25.43 17.43 10.14
N SER A 449 -26.61 17.91 10.59
CA SER A 449 -27.76 18.29 9.75
C SER A 449 -28.24 17.13 8.87
N LEU A 450 -28.14 15.89 9.35
CA LEU A 450 -28.52 14.67 8.67
C LEU A 450 -29.90 14.19 9.17
N ILE A 451 -30.69 13.60 8.26
CA ILE A 451 -31.96 12.95 8.57
C ILE A 451 -31.78 11.46 8.29
N LEU A 452 -31.90 10.62 9.32
CA LEU A 452 -31.85 9.19 9.15
C LEU A 452 -33.26 8.62 8.87
N ALA A 453 -33.40 7.96 7.73
CA ALA A 453 -34.62 7.24 7.36
C ALA A 453 -34.65 5.78 7.86
N CYS A 454 -33.59 5.29 8.49
CA CYS A 454 -33.42 3.86 8.82
C CYS A 454 -33.62 3.55 10.30
N PRO A 455 -34.32 2.45 10.66
CA PRO A 455 -34.53 2.05 12.06
C PRO A 455 -33.28 1.37 12.64
N LEU A 456 -32.65 2.02 13.60
CA LEU A 456 -31.44 1.62 14.33
C LEU A 456 -31.62 0.41 15.28
N TYR A 457 -32.63 -0.43 15.06
CA TYR A 457 -33.06 -1.44 16.05
C TYR A 457 -32.21 -2.70 16.13
N CYS A 458 -31.40 -3.03 15.11
CA CYS A 458 -30.68 -4.31 15.03
C CYS A 458 -29.34 -4.35 15.78
N PHE A 459 -28.77 -3.20 16.16
CA PHE A 459 -27.42 -3.11 16.70
C PHE A 459 -27.21 -3.73 18.10
N PHE A 460 -28.28 -3.91 18.88
CA PHE A 460 -28.17 -4.16 20.32
C PHE A 460 -28.10 -5.63 20.75
N TYR A 461 -28.32 -6.60 19.85
CA TYR A 461 -28.47 -7.99 20.22
C TYR A 461 -27.19 -8.82 20.31
N CYS A 462 -26.04 -8.27 20.00
CA CYS A 462 -24.80 -9.05 19.90
C CYS A 462 -23.80 -8.74 21.01
N LYS A 463 -23.77 -9.62 22.03
CA LYS A 463 -22.66 -9.73 22.98
C LYS A 463 -21.59 -10.64 22.37
N TYR A 464 -20.36 -10.13 22.25
CA TYR A 464 -19.13 -10.86 21.98
C TYR A 464 -19.00 -11.61 20.65
N VAL A 465 -18.30 -11.01 19.71
CA VAL A 465 -17.62 -11.72 18.62
C VAL A 465 -16.20 -11.19 18.46
N LYS A 466 -15.25 -12.10 18.25
CA LYS A 466 -13.86 -11.80 17.88
C LYS A 466 -13.86 -11.30 16.45
N THR A 467 -13.42 -10.06 16.24
CA THR A 467 -13.41 -9.38 14.95
C THR A 467 -12.01 -8.94 14.53
N PRO A 468 -11.81 -8.44 13.36
CA PRO A 468 -10.75 -8.60 12.34
C PRO A 468 -9.33 -8.25 12.82
N HIS A 469 -8.72 -9.06 13.67
CA HIS A 469 -7.36 -8.84 14.16
C HIS A 469 -6.32 -8.94 13.06
N SER A 470 -6.53 -9.85 12.10
CA SER A 470 -5.62 -10.06 10.97
C SER A 470 -5.55 -8.86 10.03
N PHE A 471 -6.68 -8.19 9.77
CA PHE A 471 -6.71 -6.98 8.95
C PHE A 471 -5.91 -5.83 9.59
N SER A 472 -6.04 -5.62 10.90
CA SER A 472 -5.30 -4.56 11.59
C SER A 472 -3.78 -4.80 11.56
N ALA A 473 -3.35 -6.05 11.69
CA ALA A 473 -1.94 -6.40 11.58
C ALA A 473 -1.43 -6.21 10.14
N GLN A 474 -2.20 -6.59 9.13
CA GLN A 474 -1.85 -6.36 7.72
C GLN A 474 -1.69 -4.87 7.41
N GLU A 475 -2.60 -4.03 7.88
CA GLU A 475 -2.49 -2.58 7.68
C GLU A 475 -1.27 -2.00 8.39
N ALA A 476 -0.96 -2.45 9.60
CA ALA A 476 0.26 -2.05 10.28
C ALA A 476 1.53 -2.45 9.49
N ILE A 477 1.56 -3.66 8.93
CA ILE A 477 2.67 -4.13 8.07
C ILE A 477 2.80 -3.25 6.83
N LYS A 478 1.71 -2.89 6.15
CA LYS A 478 1.75 -1.97 4.99
C LYS A 478 2.36 -0.62 5.35
N ILE A 479 1.99 -0.07 6.50
CA ILE A 479 2.53 1.21 7.01
C ILE A 479 4.03 1.08 7.31
N ILE A 480 4.44 0.02 8.00
CA ILE A 480 5.84 -0.18 8.40
C ILE A 480 6.74 -0.43 7.18
N SER A 481 6.31 -1.30 6.27
CA SER A 481 7.11 -1.73 5.12
C SER A 481 7.07 -0.76 3.92
N HIS A 482 6.17 0.22 3.91
CA HIS A 482 5.86 1.06 2.74
C HIS A 482 5.49 0.25 1.48
N GLN A 483 4.94 -0.94 1.69
CA GLN A 483 4.46 -1.84 0.64
C GLN A 483 2.95 -1.99 0.70
N PHE A 484 2.33 -2.20 -0.45
CA PHE A 484 0.88 -2.19 -0.64
C PHE A 484 0.23 -0.88 -0.17
N VAL A 485 -0.93 -0.57 -0.71
CA VAL A 485 -1.66 0.64 -0.35
C VAL A 485 -2.52 0.37 0.87
N PRO A 486 -2.33 1.09 2.00
CA PRO A 486 -3.23 0.96 3.14
C PRO A 486 -4.61 1.52 2.80
N PHE A 487 -5.63 1.12 3.56
CA PHE A 487 -6.96 1.72 3.41
C PHE A 487 -6.93 3.21 3.79
N ASN A 488 -7.74 3.99 3.11
CA ASN A 488 -7.85 5.42 3.37
C ASN A 488 -9.33 5.80 3.63
N ASN A 489 -9.73 6.10 4.84
CA ASN A 489 -9.01 6.17 6.12
C ASN A 489 -9.77 5.37 7.18
N THR A 490 -11.06 5.03 6.95
CA THR A 490 -11.96 4.36 7.88
C THR A 490 -12.43 3.05 7.28
N PHE A 491 -12.33 1.97 8.03
CA PHE A 491 -12.79 0.63 7.65
C PHE A 491 -13.80 0.10 8.66
N ILE A 492 -14.95 -0.34 8.17
CA ILE A 492 -16.00 -0.98 8.95
C ILE A 492 -16.17 -2.43 8.48
N TYR A 493 -16.18 -3.35 9.42
CA TYR A 493 -16.52 -4.74 9.17
C TYR A 493 -17.79 -5.12 9.91
N ASN A 494 -18.76 -5.66 9.18
CA ASN A 494 -20.02 -6.13 9.70
C ASN A 494 -20.05 -7.68 9.66
N ALA A 495 -19.80 -8.31 10.79
CA ALA A 495 -19.79 -9.77 10.88
C ALA A 495 -21.17 -10.41 10.79
N MET A 496 -22.27 -9.66 10.91
CA MET A 496 -23.63 -10.18 10.74
C MET A 496 -23.92 -10.53 9.29
N SER A 497 -23.57 -9.64 8.37
CA SER A 497 -23.74 -9.81 6.93
C SER A 497 -22.47 -10.29 6.23
N GLN A 498 -21.32 -10.36 6.93
CA GLN A 498 -20.00 -10.68 6.39
C GLN A 498 -19.57 -9.69 5.30
N THR A 499 -19.95 -8.42 5.46
CA THR A 499 -19.62 -7.33 4.56
C THR A 499 -18.60 -6.39 5.19
N SER A 500 -17.94 -5.60 4.35
CA SER A 500 -17.06 -4.55 4.82
C SER A 500 -17.08 -3.36 3.86
N ALA A 501 -16.78 -2.19 4.38
CA ALA A 501 -16.66 -0.98 3.59
C ALA A 501 -15.50 -0.12 4.07
N THR A 502 -14.95 0.65 3.15
CA THR A 502 -13.92 1.66 3.41
C THR A 502 -14.47 3.03 3.07
N PHE A 503 -14.27 3.99 3.94
CA PHE A 503 -14.74 5.37 3.79
C PHE A 503 -13.55 6.33 3.93
N GLN A 504 -13.60 7.42 3.20
CA GLN A 504 -12.64 8.51 3.31
C GLN A 504 -13.33 9.69 4.03
N LEU A 505 -13.22 9.73 5.35
CA LEU A 505 -13.90 10.68 6.23
C LEU A 505 -13.00 11.82 6.70
#